data_ccfee3a846500d575b4cea959a0a2f8b
#
_entry.id   ccfee3a846500d575b4cea959a0a2f8b
#
_cell.length_a   1.000
_cell.length_b   1.000
_cell.length_c   1.000
_cell.angle_alpha   90.00
_cell.angle_beta   90.00
_cell.angle_gamma   90.00
#
_symmetry.space_group_name_H-M   'P 1'
#
loop_
_entity.id
_entity.type
_entity.pdbx_description
1 polymer ?
#
loop_
_entity_poly.entity_id
_entity_poly.type
_entity_poly.pdbx_seq_one_letter_code
_entity_poly.pdbx_strand_id
1 'polypeptide(L)'
;MSGATITDAHDQKLTIRLVEHIPPHGPRGAAFEAAKRRMKELGVYRCVIQNCDTGAPLEAHHSYVEHAWQGGVTVQKLNREFGLHLTDDEFAAWVQSPGNLEILCSVHHRTQLGIHALPEPLWNLVRVWRDNLPPPAEHV
;
A
#
# COMPACT_ATOMS: atom_id res chain seq x y z
N MET A 1 18.37 -3.61 11.90
CA MET A 1 17.62 -4.40 10.89
C MET A 1 16.56 -5.20 11.60
N SER A 2 15.31 -4.95 11.32
CA SER A 2 14.25 -5.81 11.83
C SER A 2 13.99 -6.94 10.84
N GLY A 3 13.70 -8.10 11.35
CA GLY A 3 13.24 -9.22 10.56
C GLY A 3 11.75 -9.41 10.77
N ALA A 4 11.04 -9.76 9.73
CA ALA A 4 9.67 -10.19 9.84
C ALA A 4 9.60 -11.69 9.61
N THR A 5 8.85 -12.39 10.46
CA THR A 5 8.56 -13.81 10.26
C THR A 5 7.19 -13.92 9.62
N ILE A 6 7.14 -14.53 8.46
CA ILE A 6 5.91 -14.77 7.72
C ILE A 6 5.63 -16.26 7.75
N THR A 7 4.41 -16.63 8.11
CA THR A 7 3.94 -18.01 8.02
C THR A 7 2.95 -18.10 6.87
N ASP A 8 3.28 -18.88 5.84
CA ASP A 8 2.42 -19.03 4.69
C ASP A 8 1.34 -20.10 4.93
N ALA A 9 0.50 -20.35 3.93
CA ALA A 9 -0.59 -21.30 4.00
C ALA A 9 -0.13 -22.77 4.13
N HIS A 10 1.16 -23.02 3.99
CA HIS A 10 1.77 -24.35 4.09
C HIS A 10 2.60 -24.50 5.37
N ASP A 11 2.37 -23.62 6.34
CA ASP A 11 3.10 -23.59 7.61
C ASP A 11 4.64 -23.40 7.45
N GLN A 12 5.05 -22.84 6.33
CA GLN A 12 6.45 -22.50 6.13
C GLN A 12 6.75 -21.16 6.79
N LYS A 13 7.72 -21.14 7.67
CA LYS A 13 8.17 -19.90 8.31
C LYS A 13 9.34 -19.34 7.51
N LEU A 14 9.11 -18.18 6.92
CA LEU A 14 10.13 -17.43 6.23
C LEU A 14 10.50 -16.23 7.09
N THR A 15 11.78 -16.17 7.48
CA THR A 15 12.28 -14.95 8.10
C THR A 15 12.87 -14.08 7.00
N ILE A 16 12.18 -13.01 6.69
CA ILE A 16 12.64 -12.05 5.70
C ILE A 16 13.30 -10.91 6.44
N ARG A 17 14.58 -10.70 6.17
CA ARG A 17 15.20 -9.44 6.57
C ARG A 17 14.68 -8.37 5.67
N LEU A 18 13.74 -7.61 6.20
CA LEU A 18 13.35 -6.39 5.54
C LEU A 18 14.55 -5.47 5.55
N VAL A 19 14.97 -5.04 4.38
CA VAL A 19 15.97 -4.00 4.24
C VAL A 19 15.31 -2.74 4.79
N GLU A 20 15.72 -2.39 5.98
CA GLU A 20 15.06 -1.39 6.79
C GLU A 20 15.28 0.03 6.38
N HIS A 21 15.87 0.26 5.28
CA HIS A 21 16.06 1.63 4.88
C HIS A 21 15.05 2.01 3.82
N ILE A 22 13.77 1.92 4.20
CA ILE A 22 12.86 2.90 3.66
C ILE A 22 13.36 4.21 4.24
N PRO A 23 13.91 5.12 3.44
CA PRO A 23 14.38 6.38 3.96
C PRO A 23 13.25 7.04 4.76
N PRO A 24 13.54 7.68 5.90
CA PRO A 24 12.49 8.39 6.59
C PRO A 24 11.79 9.27 5.56
N HIS A 25 10.47 9.18 5.56
CA HIS A 25 9.67 9.97 4.65
C HIS A 25 9.93 11.44 4.93
N GLY A 26 10.83 12.03 4.16
CA GLY A 26 10.89 13.47 4.06
C GLY A 26 9.61 14.00 3.41
N PRO A 27 9.44 15.31 3.34
CA PRO A 27 8.27 15.87 2.66
C PRO A 27 8.19 15.27 1.26
N ARG A 28 7.05 14.66 0.95
CA ARG A 28 6.87 13.94 -0.31
C ARG A 28 6.67 14.85 -1.52
N GLY A 29 6.78 16.17 -1.29
CA GLY A 29 6.79 17.16 -2.34
C GLY A 29 5.41 17.55 -2.85
N ALA A 30 5.43 18.54 -3.74
CA ALA A 30 4.22 19.18 -4.26
C ALA A 30 3.34 18.21 -5.07
N ALA A 31 3.95 17.28 -5.80
CA ALA A 31 3.20 16.31 -6.62
C ALA A 31 2.34 15.38 -5.76
N PHE A 32 2.89 14.90 -4.65
CA PHE A 32 2.15 14.04 -3.73
C PHE A 32 0.98 14.79 -3.08
N GLU A 33 1.21 16.01 -2.63
CA GLU A 33 0.17 16.83 -2.03
C GLU A 33 -0.91 17.21 -3.05
N ALA A 34 -0.52 17.50 -4.29
CA ALA A 34 -1.46 17.79 -5.37
C ALA A 34 -2.34 16.57 -5.68
N ALA A 35 -1.75 15.36 -5.68
CA ALA A 35 -2.51 14.13 -5.90
C ALA A 35 -3.55 13.91 -4.81
N LYS A 36 -3.19 14.14 -3.55
CA LYS A 36 -4.12 14.03 -2.43
C LYS A 36 -5.28 15.05 -2.58
N ARG A 37 -4.96 16.29 -2.92
CA ARG A 37 -6.01 17.30 -3.17
C ARG A 37 -6.93 16.86 -4.30
N ARG A 38 -6.37 16.33 -5.38
CA ARG A 38 -7.16 15.84 -6.51
C ARG A 38 -8.11 14.72 -6.08
N MET A 39 -7.63 13.79 -5.26
CA MET A 39 -8.47 12.71 -4.75
C MET A 39 -9.59 13.23 -3.86
N LYS A 40 -9.34 14.27 -3.06
CA LYS A 40 -10.39 14.93 -2.28
C LYS A 40 -11.45 15.59 -3.17
N GLU A 41 -11.02 16.29 -4.21
CA GLU A 41 -11.91 16.91 -5.18
C GLU A 41 -12.80 15.88 -5.89
N LEU A 42 -12.24 14.71 -6.20
CA LEU A 42 -12.94 13.63 -6.86
C LEU A 42 -13.86 12.82 -5.92
N GLY A 43 -13.82 13.12 -4.62
CA GLY A 43 -14.64 12.41 -3.64
C GLY A 43 -14.14 10.98 -3.32
N VAL A 44 -12.88 10.68 -3.63
CA VAL A 44 -12.31 9.35 -3.39
C VAL A 44 -11.28 9.33 -2.26
N TYR A 45 -11.14 10.42 -1.52
CA TYR A 45 -10.22 10.47 -0.38
C TYR A 45 -10.87 9.86 0.85
N ARG A 46 -10.98 8.55 0.84
CA ARG A 46 -11.56 7.75 1.92
C ARG A 46 -10.88 6.39 1.92
N CYS A 47 -10.92 5.70 3.08
CA CYS A 47 -10.36 4.36 3.16
C CYS A 47 -11.00 3.45 2.10
N VAL A 48 -10.17 2.74 1.34
CA VAL A 48 -10.67 1.88 0.25
C VAL A 48 -11.36 0.61 0.76
N ILE A 49 -11.18 0.28 2.04
CA ILE A 49 -11.91 -0.84 2.64
C ILE A 49 -13.39 -0.48 2.68
N GLN A 50 -14.22 -1.31 2.08
CA GLN A 50 -15.65 -1.06 1.99
C GLN A 50 -16.25 -0.93 3.38
N ASN A 51 -17.05 0.12 3.58
CA ASN A 51 -17.72 0.40 4.85
C ASN A 51 -16.77 0.53 6.04
N CYS A 52 -15.55 0.99 5.81
CA CYS A 52 -14.59 1.21 6.89
C CYS A 52 -15.15 2.22 7.90
N ASP A 53 -15.18 1.84 9.15
CA ASP A 53 -15.75 2.62 10.25
C ASP A 53 -14.76 2.85 11.41
N THR A 54 -13.46 2.66 11.17
CA THR A 54 -12.46 2.83 12.23
C THR A 54 -12.38 4.26 12.75
N GLY A 55 -12.74 5.24 11.92
CA GLY A 55 -12.57 6.65 12.27
C GLY A 55 -11.12 7.09 12.40
N ALA A 56 -10.17 6.23 12.07
CA ALA A 56 -8.75 6.54 12.16
C ALA A 56 -8.33 7.51 11.04
N PRO A 57 -7.23 8.27 11.25
CA PRO A 57 -6.74 9.20 10.23
C PRO A 57 -6.49 8.52 8.90
N LEU A 58 -6.77 9.23 7.81
CA LEU A 58 -6.56 8.74 6.46
C LEU A 58 -5.12 9.00 6.01
N GLU A 59 -4.56 8.04 5.29
CA GLU A 59 -3.19 8.11 4.78
C GLU A 59 -3.16 7.65 3.33
N ALA A 60 -2.29 8.26 2.53
CA ALA A 60 -2.10 7.83 1.16
C ALA A 60 -0.99 6.79 1.10
N HIS A 61 -1.31 5.65 0.51
CA HIS A 61 -0.41 4.51 0.37
C HIS A 61 -0.01 4.34 -1.09
N HIS A 62 1.28 4.15 -1.35
CA HIS A 62 1.77 3.84 -2.70
C HIS A 62 1.43 2.38 -3.01
N SER A 63 0.52 2.19 -3.95
CA SER A 63 -0.15 0.91 -4.15
C SER A 63 0.68 -0.09 -4.98
N TYR A 64 1.12 0.33 -6.18
CA TYR A 64 1.88 -0.55 -7.06
C TYR A 64 3.38 -0.43 -6.84
N VAL A 65 3.88 0.77 -6.68
CA VAL A 65 5.31 1.04 -6.52
C VAL A 65 5.52 1.91 -5.29
N GLU A 66 6.27 1.38 -4.32
CA GLU A 66 6.68 2.15 -3.16
C GLU A 66 7.63 3.27 -3.58
N HIS A 67 7.33 4.48 -3.19
CA HIS A 67 8.10 5.65 -3.58
C HIS A 67 9.60 5.50 -3.28
N ALA A 68 9.93 4.96 -2.12
CA ALA A 68 11.33 4.82 -1.68
C ALA A 68 12.14 3.87 -2.57
N TRP A 69 11.49 2.96 -3.27
CA TRP A 69 12.15 1.92 -4.08
C TRP A 69 11.96 2.09 -5.57
N GLN A 70 11.41 3.23 -6.00
CA GLN A 70 11.12 3.44 -7.43
C GLN A 70 12.36 3.33 -8.33
N GLY A 71 13.55 3.64 -7.81
CA GLY A 71 14.78 3.55 -8.60
C GLY A 71 15.16 2.15 -9.01
N GLY A 72 14.57 1.11 -8.40
CA GLY A 72 14.80 -0.29 -8.78
C GLY A 72 13.82 -0.82 -9.82
N VAL A 73 12.88 0.01 -10.29
CA VAL A 73 11.82 -0.43 -11.19
C VAL A 73 12.21 -0.24 -12.65
N THR A 74 11.96 -1.26 -13.45
CA THR A 74 12.04 -1.18 -14.90
C THR A 74 10.65 -0.90 -15.44
N VAL A 75 10.47 0.22 -16.16
CA VAL A 75 9.16 0.66 -16.63
C VAL A 75 8.52 -0.38 -17.57
N GLN A 76 9.33 -1.05 -18.39
CA GLN A 76 8.84 -2.08 -19.29
C GLN A 76 8.21 -3.26 -18.52
N LYS A 77 8.85 -3.69 -17.41
CA LYS A 77 8.31 -4.76 -16.57
C LYS A 77 7.05 -4.32 -15.84
N LEU A 78 7.06 -3.08 -15.34
CA LEU A 78 5.89 -2.51 -14.66
C LEU A 78 4.69 -2.47 -15.60
N ASN A 79 4.88 -1.97 -16.81
CA ASN A 79 3.82 -1.88 -17.81
C ASN A 79 3.25 -3.25 -18.15
N ARG A 80 4.12 -4.23 -18.32
CA ARG A 80 3.70 -5.60 -18.63
C ARG A 80 2.91 -6.24 -17.51
N GLU A 81 3.39 -6.06 -16.28
CA GLU A 81 2.77 -6.71 -15.11
C GLU A 81 1.39 -6.12 -14.78
N PHE A 82 1.24 -4.81 -14.91
CA PHE A 82 0.04 -4.12 -14.47
C PHE A 82 -0.80 -3.52 -15.59
N GLY A 83 -0.46 -3.81 -16.85
CA GLY A 83 -1.24 -3.32 -17.98
C GLY A 83 -1.16 -1.81 -18.17
N LEU A 84 -0.03 -1.21 -17.83
CA LEU A 84 0.20 0.23 -17.94
C LEU A 84 0.93 0.56 -19.24
N HIS A 85 0.93 1.85 -19.60
CA HIS A 85 1.56 2.36 -20.83
C HIS A 85 2.39 3.62 -20.55
N LEU A 86 3.23 3.55 -19.51
CA LEU A 86 4.06 4.68 -19.11
C LEU A 86 5.34 4.74 -19.94
N THR A 87 5.79 5.97 -20.22
CA THR A 87 7.17 6.20 -20.69
C THR A 87 8.09 6.36 -19.48
N ASP A 88 9.40 6.28 -19.71
CA ASP A 88 10.36 6.51 -18.63
C ASP A 88 10.20 7.90 -18.02
N ASP A 89 9.89 8.90 -18.85
CA ASP A 89 9.70 10.28 -18.40
C ASP A 89 8.44 10.46 -17.55
N GLU A 90 7.43 9.64 -17.77
CA GLU A 90 6.16 9.70 -17.04
C GLU A 90 6.20 8.97 -15.71
N PHE A 91 7.16 8.05 -15.55
CA PHE A 91 7.16 7.12 -14.43
C PHE A 91 7.22 7.82 -13.06
N ALA A 92 8.17 8.74 -12.87
CA ALA A 92 8.36 9.40 -11.58
C ALA A 92 7.11 10.20 -11.17
N ALA A 93 6.48 10.88 -12.11
CA ALA A 93 5.24 11.61 -11.86
C ALA A 93 4.10 10.65 -11.52
N TRP A 94 4.02 9.51 -12.21
CA TRP A 94 2.99 8.50 -11.98
C TRP A 94 3.09 7.92 -10.56
N VAL A 95 4.30 7.67 -10.06
CA VAL A 95 4.49 7.12 -8.69
C VAL A 95 3.79 7.99 -7.64
N GLN A 96 3.74 9.29 -7.84
CA GLN A 96 3.09 10.24 -6.93
C GLN A 96 1.69 10.63 -7.39
N SER A 97 1.15 9.97 -8.40
CA SER A 97 -0.18 10.28 -8.92
C SER A 97 -1.26 9.44 -8.26
N PRO A 98 -2.54 9.84 -8.40
CA PRO A 98 -3.64 9.01 -7.94
C PRO A 98 -3.64 7.59 -8.50
N GLY A 99 -3.05 7.37 -9.68
CA GLY A 99 -2.95 6.04 -10.28
C GLY A 99 -2.12 5.05 -9.47
N ASN A 100 -1.19 5.54 -8.66
CA ASN A 100 -0.36 4.71 -7.78
C ASN A 100 -0.71 4.89 -6.30
N LEU A 101 -1.73 5.66 -5.97
CA LEU A 101 -2.10 5.92 -4.59
C LEU A 101 -3.40 5.21 -4.22
N GLU A 102 -3.42 4.70 -3.02
CA GLU A 102 -4.61 4.11 -2.41
C GLU A 102 -4.78 4.73 -1.04
N ILE A 103 -5.98 5.16 -0.70
CA ILE A 103 -6.22 5.79 0.60
C ILE A 103 -6.64 4.71 1.59
N LEU A 104 -5.94 4.66 2.71
CA LEU A 104 -6.22 3.74 3.80
C LEU A 104 -6.24 4.52 5.11
N CYS A 105 -7.13 4.14 6.02
CA CYS A 105 -7.01 4.64 7.39
C CYS A 105 -5.76 4.05 8.03
N SER A 106 -5.27 4.67 9.10
CA SER A 106 -4.04 4.22 9.74
C SER A 106 -4.12 2.79 10.26
N VAL A 107 -5.31 2.31 10.62
CA VAL A 107 -5.49 0.91 11.06
C VAL A 107 -5.22 -0.05 9.90
N HIS A 108 -5.85 0.17 8.75
CA HIS A 108 -5.68 -0.70 7.58
C HIS A 108 -4.36 -0.45 6.84
N HIS A 109 -3.64 0.59 7.18
CA HIS A 109 -2.35 0.90 6.57
C HIS A 109 -1.17 0.37 7.39
N ARG A 110 -1.13 0.65 8.69
CA ARG A 110 0.10 0.49 9.47
C ARG A 110 0.02 -0.46 10.65
N THR A 111 -1.17 -0.93 11.03
CA THR A 111 -1.29 -1.84 12.18
C THR A 111 -1.09 -3.28 11.76
N GLN A 112 -1.22 -4.20 12.72
CA GLN A 112 -1.15 -5.65 12.48
C GLN A 112 -2.19 -6.13 11.48
N LEU A 113 -3.27 -5.37 11.28
CA LEU A 113 -4.35 -5.69 10.34
C LEU A 113 -4.21 -4.92 9.04
N GLY A 114 -3.09 -4.22 8.86
CA GLY A 114 -2.86 -3.35 7.73
C GLY A 114 -2.10 -4.01 6.59
N ILE A 115 -2.14 -3.34 5.45
CA ILE A 115 -1.52 -3.82 4.21
C ILE A 115 -0.01 -4.05 4.34
N HIS A 116 0.66 -3.30 5.21
CA HIS A 116 2.11 -3.47 5.41
C HIS A 116 2.46 -4.66 6.31
N ALA A 117 1.49 -5.20 7.05
CA ALA A 117 1.73 -6.28 7.99
C ALA A 117 1.22 -7.64 7.50
N LEU A 118 0.13 -7.66 6.73
CA LEU A 118 -0.51 -8.89 6.32
C LEU A 118 0.00 -9.37 4.97
N PRO A 119 0.27 -10.69 4.83
CA PRO A 119 0.49 -11.27 3.50
C PRO A 119 -0.73 -11.04 2.60
N GLU A 120 -0.50 -11.01 1.30
CA GLU A 120 -1.55 -10.69 0.32
C GLU A 120 -2.85 -11.45 0.50
N PRO A 121 -2.86 -12.79 0.69
CA PRO A 121 -4.13 -13.49 0.85
C PRO A 121 -4.92 -13.05 2.08
N LEU A 122 -4.25 -12.71 3.17
CA LEU A 122 -4.91 -12.22 4.38
C LEU A 122 -5.37 -10.79 4.22
N TRP A 123 -4.57 -9.96 3.56
CA TRP A 123 -4.98 -8.59 3.24
C TRP A 123 -6.22 -8.58 2.36
N ASN A 124 -6.29 -9.47 1.36
CA ASN A 124 -7.45 -9.60 0.52
C ASN A 124 -8.70 -10.01 1.31
N LEU A 125 -8.54 -10.83 2.35
CA LEU A 125 -9.67 -11.13 3.24
C LEU A 125 -10.18 -9.89 3.96
N VAL A 126 -9.28 -9.02 4.44
CA VAL A 126 -9.68 -7.76 5.09
C VAL A 126 -10.53 -6.92 4.15
N ARG A 127 -10.14 -6.86 2.87
CA ARG A 127 -10.85 -6.05 1.87
C ARG A 127 -12.27 -6.54 1.60
N VAL A 128 -12.53 -7.82 1.77
CA VAL A 128 -13.81 -8.44 1.37
C VAL A 128 -14.51 -9.15 2.53
N TRP A 129 -14.05 -8.94 3.74
CA TRP A 129 -14.65 -9.57 4.91
C TRP A 129 -16.14 -9.15 5.04
N ARG A 130 -16.99 -10.08 5.41
CA ARG A 130 -18.45 -9.91 5.41
C ARG A 130 -18.97 -8.75 6.26
N ASP A 131 -18.21 -8.35 7.27
CA ASP A 131 -18.49 -7.20 8.11
C ASP A 131 -17.17 -6.49 8.41
N ASN A 132 -17.20 -5.40 9.16
CA ASN A 132 -15.99 -4.63 9.45
C ASN A 132 -15.15 -5.21 10.57
N LEU A 133 -15.44 -6.41 11.00
CA LEU A 133 -14.62 -7.09 12.00
C LEU A 133 -13.37 -7.65 11.32
N PRO A 134 -12.20 -7.51 11.95
CA PRO A 134 -11.01 -8.13 11.39
C PRO A 134 -11.11 -9.65 11.42
N PRO A 135 -10.45 -10.35 10.49
CA PRO A 135 -10.30 -11.79 10.58
C PRO A 135 -9.71 -12.19 11.93
N PRO A 136 -10.06 -13.37 12.46
CA PRO A 136 -9.50 -13.82 13.73
C PRO A 136 -7.98 -13.86 13.72
N ALA A 137 -7.36 -13.37 14.79
CA ALA A 137 -5.91 -13.22 14.88
C ALA A 137 -5.16 -14.55 14.77
N GLU A 138 -5.76 -15.64 15.22
CA GLU A 138 -5.16 -16.97 15.15
C GLU A 138 -5.01 -17.49 13.71
N HIS A 139 -5.62 -16.82 12.75
CA HIS A 139 -5.51 -17.17 11.33
C HIS A 139 -4.48 -16.33 10.59
N VAL A 140 -3.79 -15.47 11.30
CA VAL A 140 -2.77 -14.58 10.74
C VAL A 140 -1.39 -15.20 10.82
#